data_0fe5b9c99d465efe3fe7618db74a2875
#
_entry.id   0fe5b9c99d465efe3fe7618db74a2875
#
_cell.length_a   1.000
_cell.length_b   1.000
_cell.length_c   1.000
_cell.angle_alpha   90.00
_cell.angle_beta   90.00
_cell.angle_gamma   90.00
#
_symmetry.space_group_name_H-M   'P 1'
#
loop_
_entity.id
_entity.type
_entity.pdbx_description
1 polymer ?
#
loop_
_entity_poly.entity_id
_entity_poly.type
_entity_poly.pdbx_seq_one_letter_code
_entity_poly.pdbx_strand_id
1 'polypeptide(L)'
;MNRDSRYLESILHHDIPLTRDMGLKVLDWQARQLRLFLPLEANVNHKSTMFGGSLYCGAVLGGWGWLHLALREEGIEDGHIVIQEGQISYPLPVTRDATVICQAPEEKVWKRFLATYRRYGRARLTLQTQVINA
;
A
#
# COMPACT_ATOMS: atom_id res chain seq x y z
N MET A 1 -3.73 15.82 8.14
CA MET A 1 -3.53 14.35 8.18
C MET A 1 -4.27 13.78 9.37
N ASN A 2 -5.09 12.75 9.15
CA ASN A 2 -5.85 12.16 10.25
C ASN A 2 -5.01 11.17 11.07
N ARG A 3 -5.62 10.61 12.13
CA ARG A 3 -4.93 9.71 13.05
C ARG A 3 -4.40 8.44 12.36
N ASP A 4 -5.22 7.83 11.51
CA ASP A 4 -4.83 6.59 10.82
C ASP A 4 -3.69 6.82 9.84
N SER A 5 -3.71 7.96 9.15
CA SER A 5 -2.64 8.32 8.21
C SER A 5 -1.32 8.50 8.94
N ARG A 6 -1.32 9.21 10.06
CA ARG A 6 -0.11 9.42 10.87
C ARG A 6 0.41 8.10 11.43
N TYR A 7 -0.49 7.28 11.91
CA TYR A 7 -0.12 5.98 12.46
C TYR A 7 0.56 5.12 11.39
N LEU A 8 -0.07 4.98 10.22
CA LEU A 8 0.49 4.14 9.16
C LEU A 8 1.82 4.68 8.66
N GLU A 9 1.93 5.99 8.46
CA GLU A 9 3.18 6.59 8.00
C GLU A 9 4.32 6.33 8.99
N SER A 10 4.04 6.45 10.29
CA SER A 10 5.01 6.16 11.33
C SER A 10 5.46 4.70 11.30
N ILE A 11 4.51 3.77 11.15
CA ILE A 11 4.80 2.34 11.07
C ILE A 11 5.66 2.03 9.83
N LEU A 12 5.27 2.58 8.68
CA LEU A 12 6.03 2.35 7.45
C LEU A 12 7.46 2.86 7.58
N HIS A 13 7.63 4.09 8.06
CA HIS A 13 8.96 4.68 8.18
C HIS A 13 9.84 3.97 9.20
N HIS A 14 9.25 3.40 10.24
CA HIS A 14 9.98 2.69 11.27
C HIS A 14 10.31 1.26 10.85
N ASP A 15 9.31 0.51 10.37
CA ASP A 15 9.44 -0.92 10.08
C ASP A 15 10.07 -1.19 8.72
N ILE A 16 9.87 -0.28 7.76
CA ILE A 16 10.42 -0.41 6.41
C ILE A 16 11.19 0.87 6.09
N PRO A 17 12.45 0.98 6.57
CA PRO A 17 13.22 2.22 6.44
C PRO A 17 13.35 2.74 5.00
N LEU A 18 13.29 1.86 4.01
CA LEU A 18 13.31 2.25 2.60
C LEU A 18 12.22 3.27 2.28
N THR A 19 11.07 3.20 2.96
CA THR A 19 9.98 4.13 2.69
C THR A 19 10.35 5.57 2.99
N ARG A 20 11.27 5.81 3.93
CA ARG A 20 11.78 7.14 4.20
C ARG A 20 12.64 7.64 3.05
N ASP A 21 13.53 6.78 2.54
CA ASP A 21 14.40 7.15 1.43
C ASP A 21 13.63 7.39 0.15
N MET A 22 12.52 6.67 -0.04
CA MET A 22 11.61 6.88 -1.17
C MET A 22 10.80 8.17 -1.04
N GLY A 23 10.77 8.77 0.14
CA GLY A 23 9.93 9.93 0.39
C GLY A 23 8.44 9.60 0.44
N LEU A 24 8.11 8.34 0.72
CA LEU A 24 6.71 7.89 0.76
C LEU A 24 5.98 8.55 1.92
N LYS A 25 4.75 9.01 1.64
CA LYS A 25 3.88 9.59 2.66
C LYS A 25 2.50 8.99 2.56
N VAL A 26 1.76 8.99 3.66
CA VAL A 26 0.37 8.55 3.66
C VAL A 26 -0.52 9.77 3.51
N LEU A 27 -1.30 9.81 2.42
CA LEU A 27 -2.21 10.92 2.17
C LEU A 27 -3.48 10.80 3.02
N ASP A 28 -4.19 9.69 2.88
CA ASP A 28 -5.39 9.46 3.68
C ASP A 28 -5.83 8.00 3.67
N TRP A 29 -6.70 7.71 4.63
CA TRP A 29 -7.44 6.46 4.74
C TRP A 29 -8.90 6.86 4.97
N GLN A 30 -9.73 6.69 3.94
CA GLN A 30 -11.13 7.08 3.99
C GLN A 30 -11.99 6.06 3.26
N ALA A 31 -13.11 5.70 3.85
CA ALA A 31 -14.04 4.73 3.26
C ALA A 31 -13.30 3.47 2.80
N ARG A 32 -12.32 3.05 3.60
CA ARG A 32 -11.50 1.86 3.36
C ARG A 32 -10.74 1.92 2.03
N GLN A 33 -10.37 3.13 1.63
CA GLN A 33 -9.45 3.35 0.53
C GLN A 33 -8.19 4.01 1.08
N LEU A 34 -7.05 3.47 0.73
CA LEU A 34 -5.75 4.01 1.12
C LEU A 34 -5.15 4.77 -0.06
N ARG A 35 -4.64 5.98 0.21
CA ARG A 35 -3.87 6.74 -0.77
C ARG A 35 -2.51 7.09 -0.18
N LEU A 36 -1.46 6.82 -0.96
CA LEU A 36 -0.09 7.16 -0.61
C LEU A 36 0.47 8.15 -1.62
N PHE A 37 1.44 8.93 -1.19
CA PHE A 37 2.16 9.87 -2.03
C PHE A 37 3.56 9.34 -2.28
N LEU A 38 3.98 9.34 -3.55
CA LEU A 38 5.31 8.91 -3.95
C LEU A 38 5.95 9.99 -4.81
N PRO A 39 6.99 10.69 -4.31
CA PRO A 39 7.59 11.80 -5.05
C PRO A 39 8.46 11.30 -6.20
N LEU A 40 8.48 12.05 -7.29
CA LEU A 40 9.32 11.72 -8.43
C LEU A 40 10.80 11.88 -8.11
N GLU A 41 11.16 12.94 -7.38
CA GLU A 41 12.55 13.33 -7.14
C GLU A 41 13.42 12.19 -6.64
N ALA A 42 12.97 11.47 -5.61
CA ALA A 42 13.72 10.37 -5.01
C ALA A 42 13.59 9.06 -5.80
N ASN A 43 12.71 9.01 -6.79
CA ASN A 43 12.32 7.78 -7.47
C ASN A 43 12.47 7.86 -8.98
N VAL A 44 13.26 8.82 -9.44
CA VAL A 44 13.44 9.08 -10.86
C VAL A 44 14.42 8.09 -11.49
N ASN A 45 14.17 7.75 -12.75
CA ASN A 45 15.08 6.92 -13.54
C ASN A 45 15.93 7.77 -14.47
N HIS A 46 16.73 7.14 -15.32
CA HIS A 46 17.66 7.81 -16.24
C HIS A 46 16.96 8.64 -17.32
N LYS A 47 15.64 8.47 -17.50
CA LYS A 47 14.85 9.22 -18.49
C LYS A 47 13.95 10.28 -17.86
N SER A 48 14.18 10.59 -16.59
CA SER A 48 13.41 11.59 -15.84
C SER A 48 11.93 11.20 -15.63
N THR A 49 11.62 9.91 -15.71
CA THR A 49 10.33 9.39 -15.31
C THR A 49 10.50 8.54 -14.06
N MET A 50 9.40 8.11 -13.47
CA MET A 50 9.50 7.32 -12.24
C MET A 50 10.01 5.92 -12.54
N PHE A 51 11.01 5.49 -11.78
CA PHE A 51 11.61 4.17 -11.90
C PHE A 51 10.58 3.06 -11.64
N GLY A 52 10.56 2.05 -12.54
CA GLY A 52 9.60 0.95 -12.43
C GLY A 52 9.67 0.20 -11.10
N GLY A 53 10.87 0.05 -10.54
CA GLY A 53 11.04 -0.58 -9.23
C GLY A 53 10.37 0.22 -8.11
N SER A 54 10.44 1.55 -8.19
CA SER A 54 9.76 2.42 -7.21
C SER A 54 8.25 2.33 -7.35
N LEU A 55 7.75 2.25 -8.58
CA LEU A 55 6.32 2.07 -8.83
C LEU A 55 5.83 0.74 -8.26
N TYR A 56 6.61 -0.32 -8.45
CA TYR A 56 6.27 -1.62 -7.88
C TYR A 56 6.27 -1.58 -6.35
N CYS A 57 7.30 -0.99 -5.76
CA CYS A 57 7.35 -0.81 -4.30
C CYS A 57 6.16 -0.02 -3.78
N GLY A 58 5.82 1.08 -4.44
CA GLY A 58 4.66 1.88 -4.06
C GLY A 58 3.38 1.07 -4.09
N ALA A 59 3.17 0.30 -5.14
CA ALA A 59 1.98 -0.54 -5.28
C ALA A 59 1.92 -1.60 -4.18
N VAL A 60 3.05 -2.27 -3.91
CA VAL A 60 3.15 -3.26 -2.83
C VAL A 60 2.82 -2.64 -1.48
N LEU A 61 3.37 -1.45 -1.22
CA LEU A 61 3.14 -0.75 0.05
C LEU A 61 1.71 -0.29 0.20
N GLY A 62 1.05 0.05 -0.91
CA GLY A 62 -0.38 0.36 -0.91
C GLY A 62 -1.20 -0.81 -0.42
N GLY A 63 -0.92 -2.00 -0.92
CA GLY A 63 -1.60 -3.22 -0.47
C GLY A 63 -1.27 -3.59 0.98
N TRP A 64 0.01 -3.52 1.32
CA TRP A 64 0.46 -3.80 2.69
C TRP A 64 -0.20 -2.85 3.69
N GLY A 65 -0.19 -1.57 3.38
CA GLY A 65 -0.79 -0.55 4.26
C GLY A 65 -2.29 -0.71 4.37
N TRP A 66 -2.94 -1.02 3.25
CA TRP A 66 -4.38 -1.26 3.26
C TRP A 66 -4.73 -2.40 4.21
N LEU A 67 -4.05 -3.52 4.08
CA LEU A 67 -4.33 -4.68 4.91
C LEU A 67 -4.02 -4.40 6.38
N HIS A 68 -2.92 -3.70 6.64
CA HIS A 68 -2.54 -3.34 8.00
C HIS A 68 -3.65 -2.53 8.69
N LEU A 69 -4.16 -1.49 8.01
CA LEU A 69 -5.22 -0.65 8.57
C LEU A 69 -6.56 -1.40 8.69
N ALA A 70 -6.88 -2.21 7.67
CA ALA A 70 -8.13 -2.97 7.69
C ALA A 70 -8.15 -4.00 8.83
N LEU A 71 -7.03 -4.68 9.06
CA LEU A 71 -6.91 -5.62 10.18
C LEU A 71 -7.01 -4.89 11.51
N ARG A 72 -6.39 -3.72 11.60
CA ARG A 72 -6.45 -2.90 12.82
C ARG A 72 -7.88 -2.51 13.17
N GLU A 73 -8.69 -2.20 12.16
CA GLU A 73 -10.11 -1.90 12.37
C GLU A 73 -10.90 -3.10 12.91
N GLU A 74 -10.40 -4.31 12.64
CA GLU A 74 -11.01 -5.55 13.15
C GLU A 74 -10.40 -5.95 14.50
N GLY A 75 -9.56 -5.11 15.08
CA GLY A 75 -8.91 -5.42 16.36
C GLY A 75 -7.74 -6.39 16.23
N ILE A 76 -7.26 -6.65 15.03
CA ILE A 76 -6.16 -7.59 14.78
C ILE A 76 -4.87 -6.80 14.59
N GLU A 77 -3.98 -6.83 15.59
CA GLU A 77 -2.74 -6.05 15.56
C GLU A 77 -1.49 -6.92 15.63
N ASP A 78 -1.64 -8.23 15.75
CA ASP A 78 -0.53 -9.17 15.88
C ASP A 78 -0.27 -9.96 14.60
N GLY A 79 -0.91 -9.61 13.50
CA GLY A 79 -0.71 -10.30 12.23
C GLY A 79 0.58 -9.86 11.54
N HIS A 80 1.22 -10.82 10.86
CA HIS A 80 2.39 -10.55 10.05
C HIS A 80 2.01 -10.56 8.58
N ILE A 81 2.20 -9.42 7.91
CA ILE A 81 1.84 -9.27 6.51
C ILE A 81 3.09 -9.44 5.66
N VAL A 82 3.06 -10.40 4.73
CA VAL A 82 4.15 -10.62 3.79
C VAL A 82 3.59 -10.68 2.38
N ILE A 83 4.36 -10.16 1.43
CA ILE A 83 4.02 -10.25 0.01
C ILE A 83 4.44 -11.64 -0.47
N GLN A 84 3.51 -12.36 -1.06
CA GLN A 84 3.77 -13.68 -1.57
C GLN A 84 3.87 -13.71 -3.08
N GLU A 85 3.12 -12.85 -3.74
CA GLU A 85 3.05 -12.81 -5.19
C GLU A 85 2.60 -11.44 -5.63
N GLY A 86 3.12 -10.97 -6.76
CA GLY A 86 2.70 -9.68 -7.31
C GLY A 86 2.86 -9.66 -8.82
N GLN A 87 1.97 -8.92 -9.48
CA GLN A 87 2.03 -8.66 -10.92
C GLN A 87 1.80 -7.18 -11.13
N ILE A 88 2.51 -6.59 -12.08
CA ILE A 88 2.34 -5.18 -12.40
C ILE A 88 2.42 -4.98 -13.92
N SER A 89 1.67 -4.03 -14.43
CA SER A 89 1.83 -3.57 -15.80
C SER A 89 2.08 -2.07 -15.79
N TYR A 90 2.86 -1.62 -16.78
CA TYR A 90 3.28 -0.23 -16.90
C TYR A 90 2.77 0.36 -18.21
N PRO A 91 1.46 0.67 -18.34
CA PRO A 91 0.92 1.10 -19.63
C PRO A 91 1.39 2.49 -20.05
N LEU A 92 1.66 3.36 -19.10
CA LEU A 92 2.09 4.74 -19.34
C LEU A 92 3.17 5.13 -18.36
N PRO A 93 4.13 5.99 -18.78
CA PRO A 93 5.14 6.46 -17.84
C PRO A 93 4.53 7.41 -16.80
N VAL A 94 5.06 7.37 -15.59
CA VAL A 94 4.72 8.33 -14.54
C VAL A 94 5.78 9.43 -14.60
N THR A 95 5.35 10.66 -14.89
CA THR A 95 6.23 11.77 -15.23
C THR A 95 6.32 12.86 -14.16
N ARG A 96 5.62 12.67 -13.05
CA ARG A 96 5.59 13.62 -11.92
C ARG A 96 5.32 12.83 -10.65
N ASP A 97 5.12 13.53 -9.54
CA ASP A 97 4.76 12.87 -8.29
C ASP A 97 3.55 11.97 -8.52
N ALA A 98 3.49 10.87 -7.81
CA ALA A 98 2.46 9.86 -8.00
C ALA A 98 1.60 9.69 -6.77
N THR A 99 0.37 9.27 -7.00
CA THR A 99 -0.54 8.81 -5.95
C THR A 99 -0.74 7.30 -6.11
N VAL A 100 -0.51 6.57 -5.03
CA VAL A 100 -0.80 5.14 -4.97
C VAL A 100 -2.17 4.97 -4.33
N ILE A 101 -3.05 4.21 -4.98
CA ILE A 101 -4.41 4.02 -4.50
C ILE A 101 -4.67 2.52 -4.34
N CYS A 102 -5.11 2.11 -3.15
CA CYS A 102 -5.55 0.75 -2.91
C CYS A 102 -6.98 0.79 -2.35
N GLN A 103 -7.90 0.16 -3.06
CA GLN A 103 -9.29 0.08 -2.67
C GLN A 103 -9.58 -1.23 -1.97
N ALA A 104 -10.66 -1.23 -1.16
CA ALA A 104 -11.10 -2.45 -0.51
C ALA A 104 -11.49 -3.50 -1.55
N PRO A 105 -11.25 -4.78 -1.27
CA PRO A 105 -11.78 -5.86 -2.10
C PRO A 105 -13.30 -5.96 -1.90
N GLU A 106 -13.95 -6.80 -2.70
CA GLU A 106 -15.36 -7.07 -2.51
C GLU A 106 -15.62 -7.53 -1.07
N GLU A 107 -16.76 -7.13 -0.51
CA GLU A 107 -17.10 -7.43 0.87
C GLU A 107 -17.08 -8.93 1.17
N LYS A 108 -17.60 -9.75 0.28
CA LYS A 108 -17.59 -11.21 0.49
C LYS A 108 -16.18 -11.79 0.49
N VAL A 109 -15.26 -11.22 -0.29
CA VAL A 109 -13.87 -11.64 -0.31
C VAL A 109 -13.20 -11.29 1.01
N TRP A 110 -13.44 -10.09 1.50
CA TRP A 110 -12.91 -9.64 2.78
C TRP A 110 -13.42 -10.51 3.94
N LYS A 111 -14.73 -10.78 3.96
CA LYS A 111 -15.32 -11.61 5.01
C LYS A 111 -14.77 -13.03 5.01
N ARG A 112 -14.54 -13.59 3.83
CA ARG A 112 -13.95 -14.94 3.71
C ARG A 112 -12.51 -14.93 4.22
N PHE A 113 -11.75 -13.90 3.86
CA PHE A 113 -10.38 -13.74 4.35
C PHE A 113 -10.35 -13.70 5.89
N LEU A 114 -11.19 -12.87 6.49
CA LEU A 114 -11.25 -12.75 7.95
C LEU A 114 -11.63 -14.07 8.61
N ALA A 115 -12.65 -14.76 8.08
CA ALA A 115 -13.09 -16.03 8.63
C ALA A 115 -11.96 -17.08 8.59
N THR A 116 -11.25 -17.12 7.48
CA THR A 116 -10.11 -18.04 7.31
C THR A 116 -9.00 -17.70 8.30
N TYR A 117 -8.67 -16.42 8.41
CA TYR A 117 -7.62 -15.99 9.33
C TYR A 117 -7.99 -16.32 10.79
N ARG A 118 -9.22 -16.02 11.19
CA ARG A 118 -9.68 -16.27 12.56
C ARG A 118 -9.71 -17.75 12.90
N ARG A 119 -9.97 -18.59 11.89
CA ARG A 119 -10.02 -20.03 12.11
C ARG A 119 -8.64 -20.68 12.12
N TYR A 120 -7.77 -20.30 11.19
CA TYR A 120 -6.50 -20.98 10.96
C TYR A 120 -5.25 -20.20 11.35
N GLY A 121 -5.41 -18.91 11.69
CA GLY A 121 -4.28 -18.04 12.02
C GLY A 121 -3.48 -17.56 10.81
N ARG A 122 -3.94 -17.87 9.61
CA ARG A 122 -3.31 -17.40 8.36
C ARG A 122 -4.33 -17.40 7.24
N ALA A 123 -4.14 -16.50 6.29
CA ALA A 123 -5.01 -16.41 5.12
C ALA A 123 -4.32 -15.59 4.04
N ARG A 124 -4.80 -15.70 2.81
CA ARG A 124 -4.30 -14.95 1.66
C ARG A 124 -5.36 -14.00 1.17
N LEU A 125 -4.91 -12.84 0.73
CA LEU A 125 -5.80 -11.82 0.16
C LEU A 125 -5.11 -11.21 -1.05
N THR A 126 -5.83 -11.11 -2.17
CA THR A 126 -5.35 -10.40 -3.33
C THR A 126 -5.95 -9.01 -3.34
N LEU A 127 -5.10 -8.01 -3.44
CA LEU A 127 -5.50 -6.61 -3.51
C LEU A 127 -5.01 -6.01 -4.83
N GLN A 128 -5.76 -5.04 -5.33
CA GLN A 128 -5.38 -4.30 -6.53
C GLN A 128 -5.01 -2.88 -6.15
N THR A 129 -3.88 -2.43 -6.68
CA THR A 129 -3.43 -1.06 -6.46
C THR A 129 -3.17 -0.38 -7.79
N GLN A 130 -3.31 0.93 -7.81
CA GLN A 130 -3.02 1.76 -8.97
C GLN A 130 -2.02 2.81 -8.57
N VAL A 131 -1.12 3.15 -9.48
CA VAL A 131 -0.20 4.27 -9.31
C VAL A 131 -0.45 5.23 -10.45
N ILE A 132 -0.85 6.44 -10.13
CA ILE A 132 -1.23 7.44 -11.12
C ILE A 132 -0.44 8.73 -10.92
N ASN A 133 -0.31 9.53 -11.99
CA ASN A 133 0.23 10.88 -11.87
C ASN A 133 -0.67 11.70 -10.95
N ALA A 134 -0.05 12.34 -10.00
CA ALA A 134 -0.80 13.15 -9.03
C ALA A 134 -1.27 14.47 -9.61
#